data_a6dda144c021c97a9aa1e4c2a9e5f234
#
_entry.id   a6dda144c021c97a9aa1e4c2a9e5f234
#
_cell.length_a   1.000
_cell.length_b   1.000
_cell.length_c   1.000
_cell.angle_alpha   90.00
_cell.angle_beta   90.00
_cell.angle_gamma   90.00
#
_symmetry.space_group_name_H-M   'P 1'
#
loop_
_entity.id
_entity.type
_entity.pdbx_description
1 polymer ?
#
loop_
_entity_poly.entity_id
_entity_poly.type
_entity_poly.pdbx_seq_one_letter_code
_entity_poly.pdbx_strand_id
1 'polypeptide(L)'
;TTKISEILWNCSYKNLTCYYSEDSYIQNNISLKNSKSFKKPLSPDQFLYCGEAPLIVSRSLKGEIVNHIKKYKTFPRVIILKKDIYFVAANVLKAREKEDVFKAQLYFNSKSNPNRPLSKNEVKKLTSYNLFKNRLRFWFDYTK
;
A
#
# COMPACT_ATOMS: atom_id res chain seq x y z
N THR A 1 -8.26 -10.42 8.32
CA THR A 1 -7.76 -9.21 9.04
C THR A 1 -6.97 -9.59 10.28
N THR A 2 -7.51 -10.34 11.21
CA THR A 2 -6.87 -10.70 12.49
C THR A 2 -5.46 -11.29 12.32
N LYS A 3 -5.30 -12.25 11.40
CA LYS A 3 -4.01 -12.90 11.14
C LYS A 3 -2.95 -11.91 10.62
N ILE A 4 -3.33 -10.95 9.78
CA ILE A 4 -2.43 -9.91 9.28
C ILE A 4 -2.00 -9.00 10.43
N SER A 5 -2.94 -8.55 11.25
CA SER A 5 -2.67 -7.71 12.41
C SER A 5 -1.76 -8.39 13.43
N GLU A 6 -1.93 -9.67 13.69
CA GLU A 6 -1.08 -10.47 14.56
C GLU A 6 0.35 -10.57 14.03
N ILE A 7 0.52 -10.83 12.73
CA ILE A 7 1.85 -10.88 12.11
C ILE A 7 2.56 -9.54 12.20
N LEU A 8 1.85 -8.44 11.93
CA LEU A 8 2.40 -7.09 12.01
C LEU A 8 2.78 -6.73 13.45
N TRP A 9 1.96 -7.10 14.43
CA TRP A 9 2.28 -6.95 15.85
C TRP A 9 3.59 -7.65 16.22
N ASN A 10 3.76 -8.89 15.78
CA ASN A 10 4.98 -9.66 16.01
C ASN A 10 6.22 -9.10 15.29
N CYS A 11 6.01 -8.28 14.25
CA CYS A 11 7.06 -7.53 13.56
C CYS A 11 7.32 -6.13 14.17
N SER A 12 6.87 -5.88 15.40
CA SER A 12 7.00 -4.61 16.12
C SER A 12 6.16 -3.45 15.60
N TYR A 13 5.18 -3.72 14.72
CA TYR A 13 4.17 -2.75 14.28
C TYR A 13 2.89 -2.91 15.12
N LYS A 14 2.93 -2.31 16.29
CA LYS A 14 1.78 -2.33 17.23
C LYS A 14 0.74 -1.29 16.81
N ASN A 15 -0.51 -1.53 17.21
CA ASN A 15 -1.63 -0.59 16.99
C ASN A 15 -1.97 -0.31 15.52
N LEU A 16 -1.68 -1.23 14.61
CA LEU A 16 -2.13 -1.13 13.23
C LEU A 16 -3.49 -1.81 13.04
N THR A 17 -4.35 -1.16 12.29
CA THR A 17 -5.63 -1.69 11.83
C THR A 17 -5.48 -2.27 10.43
N CYS A 18 -5.99 -3.47 10.24
CA CYS A 18 -6.09 -4.10 8.94
C CYS A 18 -7.57 -4.04 8.48
N TYR A 19 -7.84 -3.23 7.47
CA TYR A 19 -9.17 -3.00 6.91
C TYR A 19 -9.34 -3.83 5.63
N TYR A 20 -10.37 -4.67 5.61
CA TYR A 20 -10.78 -5.41 4.42
C TYR A 20 -11.64 -4.53 3.51
N SER A 21 -11.28 -4.42 2.25
CA SER A 21 -12.05 -3.64 1.29
C SER A 21 -13.18 -4.48 0.69
N GLU A 22 -14.39 -3.98 0.79
CA GLU A 22 -15.59 -4.53 0.12
C GLU A 22 -15.93 -3.76 -1.17
N ASP A 23 -15.04 -2.84 -1.60
CA ASP A 23 -15.26 -2.05 -2.80
C ASP A 23 -15.25 -2.93 -4.06
N SER A 24 -16.40 -3.02 -4.71
CA SER A 24 -16.58 -3.88 -5.89
C SER A 24 -15.72 -3.44 -7.09
N TYR A 25 -15.49 -2.13 -7.25
CA TYR A 25 -14.63 -1.64 -8.33
C TYR A 25 -13.19 -2.09 -8.14
N ILE A 26 -12.67 -1.96 -6.92
CA ILE A 26 -11.32 -2.43 -6.59
C ILE A 26 -11.22 -3.93 -6.81
N GLN A 27 -12.14 -4.72 -6.22
CA GLN A 27 -12.12 -6.18 -6.34
C GLN A 27 -12.17 -6.66 -7.78
N ASN A 28 -12.92 -5.99 -8.64
CA ASN A 28 -13.02 -6.34 -10.06
C ASN A 28 -11.78 -5.93 -10.88
N ASN A 29 -10.95 -5.00 -10.41
CA ASN A 29 -9.83 -4.44 -11.14
C ASN A 29 -8.44 -4.82 -10.61
N ILE A 30 -8.33 -5.59 -9.53
CA ILE A 30 -7.05 -6.05 -8.96
C ILE A 30 -6.60 -7.43 -9.47
N SER A 31 -6.88 -7.78 -10.69
CA SER A 31 -6.39 -9.03 -11.26
C SER A 31 -4.87 -9.01 -11.47
N LEU A 32 -4.22 -10.18 -11.34
CA LEU A 32 -2.78 -10.31 -11.62
C LEU A 32 -2.42 -9.90 -13.05
N LYS A 33 -3.36 -10.05 -13.99
CA LYS A 33 -3.20 -9.62 -15.39
C LYS A 33 -3.02 -8.09 -15.50
N ASN A 34 -3.67 -7.34 -14.61
CA ASN A 34 -3.62 -5.88 -14.56
C ASN A 34 -2.63 -5.34 -13.52
N SER A 35 -1.77 -6.20 -12.97
CA SER A 35 -0.86 -5.82 -11.88
C SER A 35 0.10 -4.68 -12.25
N LYS A 36 0.39 -4.45 -13.52
CA LYS A 36 1.21 -3.31 -13.97
C LYS A 36 0.60 -1.96 -13.57
N SER A 37 -0.73 -1.88 -13.45
CA SER A 37 -1.46 -0.66 -13.12
C SER A 37 -1.38 -0.28 -11.64
N PHE A 38 -0.92 -1.17 -10.76
CA PHE A 38 -0.85 -0.90 -9.32
C PHE A 38 0.42 -1.40 -8.62
N LYS A 39 1.32 -2.12 -9.30
CA LYS A 39 2.57 -2.64 -8.70
C LYS A 39 3.54 -1.56 -8.26
N LYS A 40 3.51 -0.39 -8.89
CA LYS A 40 4.39 0.74 -8.58
C LYS A 40 3.55 2.01 -8.49
N PRO A 41 3.94 2.96 -7.64
CA PRO A 41 3.22 4.22 -7.56
C PRO A 41 3.36 4.99 -8.86
N LEU A 42 2.26 5.57 -9.32
CA LEU A 42 2.19 6.40 -10.53
C LEU A 42 2.18 7.89 -10.19
N SER A 43 1.91 8.21 -8.95
CA SER A 43 1.88 9.57 -8.45
C SER A 43 2.50 9.67 -7.05
N PRO A 44 2.95 10.88 -6.66
CA PRO A 44 3.41 11.13 -5.29
C PRO A 44 2.37 10.78 -4.24
N ASP A 45 1.08 11.04 -4.49
CA ASP A 45 0.00 10.73 -3.56
C ASP A 45 -0.17 9.23 -3.38
N GLN A 46 -0.14 8.45 -4.45
CA GLN A 46 -0.19 7.00 -4.34
C GLN A 46 0.99 6.46 -3.53
N PHE A 47 2.19 6.98 -3.75
CA PHE A 47 3.36 6.62 -2.95
C PHE A 47 3.17 7.00 -1.49
N LEU A 48 2.64 8.18 -1.21
CA LEU A 48 2.40 8.68 0.14
C LEU A 48 1.41 7.80 0.90
N TYR A 49 0.28 7.47 0.29
CA TYR A 49 -0.81 6.72 0.95
C TYR A 49 -0.62 5.21 0.91
N CYS A 50 -0.22 4.67 -0.24
CA CYS A 50 -0.18 3.22 -0.48
C CYS A 50 1.22 2.60 -0.41
N GLY A 51 2.27 3.42 -0.32
CA GLY A 51 3.66 2.98 -0.26
C GLY A 51 4.27 2.69 -1.63
N GLU A 52 5.51 2.19 -1.61
CA GLU A 52 6.30 1.96 -2.83
C GLU A 52 5.75 0.80 -3.67
N ALA A 53 5.17 -0.21 -3.02
CA ALA A 53 4.53 -1.33 -3.69
C ALA A 53 3.49 -2.00 -2.79
N PRO A 54 2.37 -2.46 -3.34
CA PRO A 54 1.49 -3.37 -2.63
C PRO A 54 2.18 -4.72 -2.42
N LEU A 55 1.85 -5.38 -1.33
CA LEU A 55 2.25 -6.77 -1.10
C LEU A 55 1.25 -7.71 -1.75
N ILE A 56 1.66 -8.40 -2.79
CA ILE A 56 0.88 -9.44 -3.44
C ILE A 56 1.33 -10.78 -2.87
N VAL A 57 0.46 -11.42 -2.08
CA VAL A 57 0.77 -12.67 -1.40
C VAL A 57 0.52 -13.86 -2.33
N SER A 58 1.56 -14.63 -2.60
CA SER A 58 1.50 -15.82 -3.47
C SER A 58 1.75 -17.13 -2.72
N ARG A 59 2.53 -17.10 -1.64
CA ARG A 59 2.96 -18.31 -0.91
C ARG A 59 2.62 -18.21 0.58
N SER A 60 3.50 -17.61 1.37
CA SER A 60 3.39 -17.51 2.82
C SER A 60 3.10 -16.06 3.24
N LEU A 61 1.91 -15.80 3.77
CA LEU A 61 1.53 -14.48 4.27
C LEU A 61 2.58 -13.92 5.25
N LYS A 62 2.98 -14.70 6.26
CA LYS A 62 3.99 -14.28 7.24
C LYS A 62 5.35 -14.00 6.61
N GLY A 63 5.84 -14.95 5.79
CA GLY A 63 7.15 -14.83 5.14
C GLY A 63 7.22 -13.63 4.21
N GLU A 64 6.17 -13.39 3.44
CA GLU A 64 6.12 -12.28 2.48
C GLU A 64 5.94 -10.92 3.16
N ILE A 65 5.20 -10.82 4.27
CA ILE A 65 5.16 -9.61 5.10
C ILE A 65 6.56 -9.29 5.66
N VAL A 66 7.24 -10.27 6.22
CA VAL A 66 8.59 -10.09 6.75
C VAL A 66 9.58 -9.65 5.67
N ASN A 67 9.52 -10.26 4.49
CA ASN A 67 10.36 -9.89 3.34
C ASN A 67 10.06 -8.48 2.84
N HIS A 68 8.78 -8.08 2.80
CA HIS A 68 8.40 -6.71 2.46
C HIS A 68 9.00 -5.70 3.44
N ILE A 69 8.89 -5.96 4.74
CA ILE A 69 9.46 -5.09 5.79
C ILE A 69 10.98 -4.99 5.64
N LYS A 70 11.67 -6.11 5.39
CA LYS A 70 13.12 -6.10 5.16
C LYS A 70 13.51 -5.27 3.94
N LYS A 71 12.74 -5.38 2.85
CA LYS A 71 13.03 -4.70 1.58
C LYS A 71 12.74 -3.20 1.64
N TYR A 72 11.56 -2.82 2.13
CA TYR A 72 11.06 -1.44 2.09
C TYR A 72 11.25 -0.67 3.40
N LYS A 73 11.72 -1.35 4.48
CA LYS A 73 11.91 -0.78 5.82
C LYS A 73 10.63 -0.21 6.45
N THR A 74 9.49 -0.65 5.97
CA THR A 74 8.16 -0.29 6.46
C THR A 74 7.18 -1.44 6.26
N PHE A 75 6.07 -1.41 6.99
CA PHE A 75 5.00 -2.38 6.80
C PHE A 75 4.28 -2.22 5.44
N PRO A 76 3.73 -3.28 4.87
CA PRO A 76 2.92 -3.19 3.67
C PRO A 76 1.61 -2.46 3.98
N ARG A 77 1.32 -1.39 3.24
CA ARG A 77 0.09 -0.60 3.43
C ARG A 77 -1.08 -1.15 2.66
N VAL A 78 -0.79 -1.85 1.59
CA VAL A 78 -1.77 -2.55 0.75
C VAL A 78 -1.32 -4.00 0.65
N ILE A 79 -2.20 -4.92 1.01
CA ILE A 79 -1.97 -6.37 0.94
C ILE A 79 -3.04 -6.99 0.08
N ILE A 80 -2.62 -7.69 -0.97
CA ILE A 80 -3.50 -8.43 -1.88
C ILE A 80 -3.28 -9.92 -1.66
N LEU A 81 -4.34 -10.60 -1.24
CA LEU A 81 -4.37 -12.04 -1.01
C LEU A 81 -5.43 -12.67 -1.92
N LYS A 82 -4.99 -13.25 -3.03
CA LYS A 82 -5.88 -13.75 -4.10
C LYS A 82 -6.72 -12.62 -4.70
N LYS A 83 -8.01 -12.57 -4.39
CA LYS A 83 -8.94 -11.51 -4.80
C LYS A 83 -9.27 -10.51 -3.70
N ASP A 84 -8.79 -10.79 -2.49
CA ASP A 84 -9.04 -9.94 -1.33
C ASP A 84 -7.97 -8.87 -1.22
N ILE A 85 -8.38 -7.66 -0.89
CA ILE A 85 -7.47 -6.54 -0.66
C ILE A 85 -7.69 -5.96 0.73
N TYR A 86 -6.56 -5.68 1.39
CA TYR A 86 -6.51 -5.14 2.73
C TYR A 86 -5.68 -3.87 2.75
N PHE A 87 -6.17 -2.87 3.46
CA PHE A 87 -5.44 -1.62 3.72
C PHE A 87 -5.01 -1.58 5.18
N VAL A 88 -3.74 -1.30 5.41
CA VAL A 88 -3.13 -1.26 6.74
C VAL A 88 -2.84 0.18 7.13
N ALA A 89 -3.32 0.60 8.29
CA ALA A 89 -3.15 1.95 8.83
C ALA A 89 -3.32 1.98 10.35
N ALA A 90 -3.10 3.15 11.02
CA ALA A 90 -3.30 3.28 12.46
C ALA A 90 -4.78 3.14 12.86
N ASN A 91 -5.69 3.49 11.97
CA ASN A 91 -7.13 3.37 12.22
C ASN A 91 -7.90 3.15 10.91
N VAL A 92 -9.19 2.84 11.06
CA VAL A 92 -10.09 2.57 9.94
C VAL A 92 -10.23 3.77 9.02
N LEU A 93 -10.30 4.98 9.54
CA LEU A 93 -10.43 6.20 8.73
C LEU A 93 -9.25 6.35 7.76
N LYS A 94 -8.03 6.25 8.28
CA LYS A 94 -6.81 6.29 7.45
C LYS A 94 -6.68 5.12 6.49
N ALA A 95 -7.19 3.95 6.84
CA ALA A 95 -7.24 2.81 5.93
C ALA A 95 -8.20 3.07 4.75
N ARG A 96 -9.35 3.68 5.01
CA ARG A 96 -10.31 4.08 3.96
C ARG A 96 -9.77 5.19 3.05
N GLU A 97 -9.02 6.14 3.59
CA GLU A 97 -8.32 7.13 2.75
C GLU A 97 -7.34 6.47 1.78
N LYS A 98 -6.61 5.44 2.22
CA LYS A 98 -5.74 4.63 1.35
C LYS A 98 -6.54 3.90 0.28
N GLU A 99 -7.69 3.34 0.64
CA GLU A 99 -8.62 2.70 -0.30
C GLU A 99 -9.07 3.68 -1.39
N ASP A 100 -9.46 4.88 -1.02
CA ASP A 100 -9.92 5.91 -1.96
C ASP A 100 -8.81 6.31 -2.94
N VAL A 101 -7.59 6.52 -2.44
CA VAL A 101 -6.43 6.84 -3.30
C VAL A 101 -6.09 5.68 -4.23
N PHE A 102 -6.10 4.45 -3.73
CA PHE A 102 -5.85 3.26 -4.54
C PHE A 102 -6.92 3.08 -5.63
N LYS A 103 -8.18 3.27 -5.28
CA LYS A 103 -9.30 3.22 -6.23
C LYS A 103 -9.18 4.28 -7.32
N ALA A 104 -8.87 5.52 -6.95
CA ALA A 104 -8.65 6.60 -7.90
C ALA A 104 -7.53 6.25 -8.89
N GLN A 105 -6.42 5.67 -8.43
CA GLN A 105 -5.33 5.24 -9.28
C GLN A 105 -5.75 4.14 -10.26
N LEU A 106 -6.48 3.13 -9.81
CA LEU A 106 -7.02 2.09 -10.70
C LEU A 106 -7.91 2.70 -11.78
N TYR A 107 -8.77 3.65 -11.40
CA TYR A 107 -9.65 4.33 -12.33
C TYR A 107 -8.88 5.15 -13.38
N PHE A 108 -7.94 5.98 -12.96
CA PHE A 108 -7.12 6.78 -13.87
C PHE A 108 -6.31 5.90 -14.81
N ASN A 109 -5.73 4.80 -14.31
CA ASN A 109 -4.98 3.86 -15.15
C ASN A 109 -5.83 3.14 -16.18
N SER A 110 -7.11 2.93 -15.91
CA SER A 110 -8.03 2.33 -16.87
C SER A 110 -8.41 3.26 -18.01
N LYS A 111 -8.26 4.58 -17.83
CA LYS A 111 -8.67 5.62 -18.78
C LYS A 111 -7.54 6.24 -19.57
N SER A 112 -6.31 6.18 -19.08
CA SER A 112 -5.14 6.80 -19.71
C SER A 112 -4.10 5.75 -20.11
N ASN A 113 -3.53 5.91 -21.29
CA ASN A 113 -2.52 5.01 -21.85
C ASN A 113 -1.23 5.80 -22.14
N PRO A 114 -0.01 5.27 -21.94
CA PRO A 114 0.45 4.40 -20.86
C PRO A 114 1.00 5.23 -19.70
N ASN A 115 0.53 5.00 -18.52
CA ASN A 115 1.06 5.66 -17.33
C ASN A 115 2.45 5.13 -17.00
N ARG A 116 3.41 6.03 -16.95
CA ARG A 116 4.76 5.73 -16.51
C ARG A 116 4.79 5.76 -14.97
N PRO A 117 5.13 4.65 -14.31
CA PRO A 117 5.30 4.65 -12.86
C PRO A 117 6.48 5.54 -12.45
N LEU A 118 6.46 6.02 -11.21
CA LEU A 118 7.58 6.74 -10.62
C LEU A 118 8.84 5.87 -10.64
N SER A 119 9.94 6.44 -11.12
CA SER A 119 11.24 5.78 -11.09
C SER A 119 11.79 5.74 -9.66
N LYS A 120 12.76 4.85 -9.41
CA LYS A 120 13.46 4.79 -8.12
C LYS A 120 14.08 6.14 -7.72
N ASN A 121 14.60 6.90 -8.70
CA ASN A 121 15.18 8.22 -8.45
C ASN A 121 14.12 9.25 -8.07
N GLU A 122 12.95 9.21 -8.69
CA GLU A 122 11.82 10.08 -8.34
C GLU A 122 11.31 9.78 -6.93
N VAL A 123 11.14 8.50 -6.59
CA VAL A 123 10.77 8.08 -5.23
C VAL A 123 11.83 8.54 -4.21
N LYS A 124 13.12 8.38 -4.52
CA LYS A 124 14.21 8.84 -3.65
C LYS A 124 14.19 10.36 -3.46
N LYS A 125 13.95 11.12 -4.52
CA LYS A 125 13.80 12.58 -4.43
C LYS A 125 12.63 12.98 -3.56
N LEU A 126 11.45 12.35 -3.75
CA LEU A 126 10.28 12.60 -2.92
C LEU A 126 10.56 12.33 -1.44
N THR A 127 11.21 11.23 -1.10
CA THR A 127 11.56 10.88 0.28
C THR A 127 12.58 11.81 0.91
N SER A 128 13.39 12.53 0.10
CA SER A 128 14.34 13.51 0.59
C SER A 128 13.74 14.90 0.88
N TYR A 129 12.58 15.21 0.33
CA TYR A 129 11.91 16.50 0.53
C TYR A 129 11.37 16.64 1.96
N ASN A 130 11.75 17.72 2.65
CA ASN A 130 11.33 17.95 4.05
C ASN A 130 9.82 18.03 4.22
N LEU A 131 9.11 18.70 3.31
CA LEU A 131 7.63 18.75 3.33
C LEU A 131 7.01 17.36 3.16
N PHE A 132 7.59 16.53 2.32
CA PHE A 132 7.13 15.18 2.11
C PHE A 132 7.45 14.29 3.31
N LYS A 133 8.65 14.45 3.92
CA LYS A 133 9.00 13.78 5.19
C LYS A 133 8.04 14.15 6.32
N ASN A 134 7.64 15.42 6.43
CA ASN A 134 6.68 15.86 7.43
C ASN A 134 5.28 15.29 7.17
N ARG A 135 4.84 15.25 5.92
CA ARG A 135 3.60 14.55 5.52
C ARG A 135 3.70 13.06 5.79
N LEU A 136 4.81 12.43 5.45
CA LEU A 136 5.06 11.04 5.79
C LEU A 136 4.99 10.83 7.30
N ARG A 137 5.55 11.70 8.14
CA ARG A 137 5.41 11.63 9.59
C ARG A 137 3.98 11.77 10.07
N PHE A 138 3.20 12.63 9.48
CA PHE A 138 1.81 12.87 9.85
C PHE A 138 0.88 11.75 9.38
N TRP A 139 1.14 11.19 8.18
CA TRP A 139 0.33 10.14 7.57
C TRP A 139 0.86 8.74 7.81
N PHE A 140 2.15 8.62 8.06
CA PHE A 140 2.71 7.39 8.59
C PHE A 140 2.37 7.34 10.07
N ASP A 141 1.61 6.37 10.38
CA ASP A 141 1.39 5.90 11.71
C ASP A 141 2.72 5.40 12.26
N TYR A 142 3.55 6.33 12.72
CA TYR A 142 4.73 5.98 13.48
C TYR A 142 4.28 5.41 14.82
N THR A 143 3.99 4.14 14.79
CA THR A 143 3.92 3.31 15.98
C THR A 143 5.26 2.59 16.13
N LYS A 144 6.31 3.33 16.31
CA LYS A 144 7.49 2.79 16.97
C LYS A 144 7.37 3.03 18.46
#